data_ac2e7844ff85878551757f0117fd9c1f
#
_entry.id   ac2e7844ff85878551757f0117fd9c1f
#
_cell.length_a   1.000
_cell.length_b   1.000
_cell.length_c   1.000
_cell.angle_alpha   90.00
_cell.angle_beta   90.00
_cell.angle_gamma   90.00
#
_symmetry.space_group_name_H-M   'P 1'
#
loop_
_entity.id
_entity.type
_entity.pdbx_description
1 polymer ?
#
loop_
_entity_poly.entity_id
_entity_poly.type
_entity_poly.pdbx_seq_one_letter_code
_entity_poly.pdbx_strand_id
1 'polypeptide(L)'
;MKHLLLLLLFPFFVYSQYCPALGPDQLLPCGVNSTTLTADLSQCGPGGPNPNQTTNYGVTNIPYVAQTNTGTQVFLGDDAVSQPQNIGFTFCFFGNTYTQFYIGSNGWIGFSGGQPATFASVAIPNGGFSVPKNCIMGPWQDWHPGIGGQIRYQVSGVAPCRKLTVSWIGVPMYLCTNLQGTFHIVIYESTNVIEN
;
A
#
# COMPACT_ATOMS: atom_id res chain seq x y z
N MET A 1 -42.19 -5.38 49.47
CA MET A 1 -42.22 -5.67 48.03
C MET A 1 -40.82 -5.44 47.49
N LYS A 2 -40.08 -6.51 47.16
CA LYS A 2 -38.70 -6.45 46.59
C LYS A 2 -38.85 -6.49 45.07
N HIS A 3 -38.47 -5.41 44.40
CA HIS A 3 -38.39 -5.38 42.93
C HIS A 3 -37.10 -6.05 42.50
N LEU A 4 -37.22 -7.20 41.86
CA LEU A 4 -36.14 -7.93 41.21
C LEU A 4 -35.89 -7.26 39.86
N LEU A 5 -34.77 -6.54 39.74
CA LEU A 5 -34.31 -5.95 38.47
C LEU A 5 -33.65 -7.04 37.64
N LEU A 6 -34.35 -7.54 36.64
CA LEU A 6 -33.82 -8.53 35.70
C LEU A 6 -32.94 -7.81 34.67
N LEU A 7 -31.62 -7.91 34.84
CA LEU A 7 -30.66 -7.38 33.89
C LEU A 7 -30.57 -8.34 32.69
N LEU A 8 -31.21 -7.97 31.57
CA LEU A 8 -31.10 -8.68 30.30
C LEU A 8 -29.71 -8.37 29.67
N LEU A 9 -28.76 -9.28 29.86
CA LEU A 9 -27.52 -9.30 29.13
C LEU A 9 -27.79 -9.76 27.68
N PHE A 10 -27.94 -8.80 26.77
CA PHE A 10 -27.86 -9.11 25.34
C PHE A 10 -26.43 -9.39 24.97
N PRO A 11 -26.10 -10.57 24.43
CA PRO A 11 -24.80 -10.79 23.85
C PRO A 11 -24.71 -9.93 22.58
N PHE A 12 -23.82 -8.94 22.59
CA PHE A 12 -23.44 -8.25 21.37
C PHE A 12 -22.62 -9.23 20.52
N PHE A 13 -23.27 -9.84 19.56
CA PHE A 13 -22.55 -10.54 18.49
C PHE A 13 -21.95 -9.47 17.58
N VAL A 14 -20.67 -9.21 17.75
CA VAL A 14 -19.90 -8.47 16.74
C VAL A 14 -19.75 -9.41 15.56
N TYR A 15 -20.59 -9.26 14.56
CA TYR A 15 -20.39 -9.92 13.27
C TYR A 15 -19.21 -9.22 12.59
N SER A 16 -18.05 -9.85 12.59
CA SER A 16 -16.98 -9.48 11.68
C SER A 16 -17.50 -9.74 10.26
N GLN A 17 -17.68 -8.67 9.46
CA GLN A 17 -18.00 -8.82 8.04
C GLN A 17 -16.77 -9.34 7.33
N TYR A 18 -16.80 -10.61 6.96
CA TYR A 18 -15.81 -11.20 6.09
C TYR A 18 -16.10 -10.77 4.67
N CYS A 19 -15.09 -10.26 3.96
CA CYS A 19 -15.18 -10.07 2.51
C CYS A 19 -15.25 -11.45 1.85
N PRO A 20 -16.26 -11.74 1.01
CA PRO A 20 -16.32 -13.00 0.27
C PRO A 20 -15.09 -13.12 -0.65
N ALA A 21 -14.50 -14.29 -0.72
CA ALA A 21 -13.48 -14.59 -1.74
C ALA A 21 -14.17 -14.59 -3.10
N LEU A 22 -13.84 -13.60 -3.91
CA LEU A 22 -14.32 -13.49 -5.28
C LEU A 22 -13.34 -14.25 -6.18
N GLY A 23 -13.28 -15.43 -6.41
CA GLY A 23 -12.43 -16.15 -7.38
C GLY A 23 -11.26 -15.39 -8.03
N PRO A 24 -10.50 -15.97 -8.94
CA PRO A 24 -9.41 -15.28 -9.61
C PRO A 24 -9.94 -14.09 -10.44
N ASP A 25 -9.13 -13.05 -10.52
CA ASP A 25 -9.43 -11.86 -11.34
C ASP A 25 -9.84 -12.25 -12.76
N GLN A 26 -10.99 -11.72 -13.21
CA GLN A 26 -11.51 -11.95 -14.54
C GLN A 26 -11.13 -10.75 -15.43
N LEU A 27 -10.24 -10.98 -16.41
CA LEU A 27 -9.98 -10.01 -17.46
C LEU A 27 -11.16 -10.05 -18.45
N LEU A 28 -11.95 -8.99 -18.49
CA LEU A 28 -13.00 -8.84 -19.49
C LEU A 28 -12.41 -8.42 -20.82
N PRO A 29 -12.62 -9.17 -21.91
CA PRO A 29 -12.26 -8.69 -23.25
C PRO A 29 -12.97 -7.38 -23.60
N CYS A 30 -12.35 -6.53 -24.43
CA CYS A 30 -12.99 -5.32 -24.92
C CYS A 30 -14.36 -5.62 -25.56
N GLY A 31 -15.40 -4.91 -25.08
CA GLY A 31 -16.78 -5.09 -25.54
C GLY A 31 -17.63 -6.03 -24.69
N VAL A 32 -17.05 -6.69 -23.70
CA VAL A 32 -17.79 -7.47 -22.69
C VAL A 32 -18.06 -6.58 -21.49
N ASN A 33 -19.31 -6.26 -21.21
CA ASN A 33 -19.70 -5.30 -20.17
C ASN A 33 -20.07 -5.96 -18.85
N SER A 34 -20.10 -7.29 -18.78
CA SER A 34 -20.44 -8.01 -17.55
C SER A 34 -19.86 -9.42 -17.55
N THR A 35 -19.56 -9.91 -16.38
CA THR A 35 -19.23 -11.30 -16.10
C THR A 35 -19.89 -11.74 -14.81
N THR A 36 -20.13 -13.04 -14.66
CA THR A 36 -20.64 -13.57 -13.40
C THR A 36 -19.45 -13.89 -12.50
N LEU A 37 -19.38 -13.20 -11.37
CA LEU A 37 -18.45 -13.53 -10.28
C LEU A 37 -19.17 -14.45 -9.31
N THR A 38 -18.58 -15.60 -9.02
CA THR A 38 -19.09 -16.52 -8.00
C THR A 38 -18.33 -16.25 -6.70
N ALA A 39 -19.04 -15.76 -5.68
CA ALA A 39 -18.48 -15.61 -4.35
C ALA A 39 -18.47 -16.96 -3.63
N ASP A 40 -17.30 -17.43 -3.21
CA ASP A 40 -17.20 -18.59 -2.31
C ASP A 40 -17.41 -18.10 -0.87
N LEU A 41 -18.57 -18.42 -0.32
CA LEU A 41 -18.93 -18.11 1.07
C LEU A 41 -18.56 -19.22 2.05
N SER A 42 -17.97 -20.33 1.58
CA SER A 42 -17.59 -21.46 2.44
C SER A 42 -16.51 -21.07 3.46
N GLN A 43 -15.77 -20.03 3.17
CA GLN A 43 -14.74 -19.44 4.05
C GLN A 43 -15.30 -18.39 5.03
N CYS A 44 -16.61 -18.08 4.98
CA CYS A 44 -17.26 -17.07 5.80
C CYS A 44 -17.78 -17.63 7.15
N GLY A 45 -17.18 -18.69 7.67
CA GLY A 45 -17.50 -19.26 8.98
C GLY A 45 -16.68 -18.62 10.13
N PRO A 46 -17.11 -18.79 11.39
CA PRO A 46 -16.28 -18.45 12.53
C PRO A 46 -15.01 -19.32 12.51
N GLY A 47 -13.89 -18.75 12.14
CA GLY A 47 -12.60 -19.43 11.96
C GLY A 47 -12.07 -19.45 10.53
N GLY A 48 -12.78 -18.87 9.55
CA GLY A 48 -12.26 -18.63 8.20
C GLY A 48 -11.08 -17.66 8.22
N PRO A 49 -10.23 -17.62 7.15
CA PRO A 49 -9.10 -16.71 7.09
C PRO A 49 -9.59 -15.28 7.28
N ASN A 50 -9.02 -14.59 8.25
CA ASN A 50 -9.30 -13.18 8.48
C ASN A 50 -8.81 -12.39 7.26
N PRO A 51 -9.68 -11.72 6.47
CA PRO A 51 -9.26 -10.96 5.29
C PRO A 51 -8.32 -9.80 5.64
N ASN A 52 -8.26 -9.43 6.92
CA ASN A 52 -7.32 -8.44 7.43
C ASN A 52 -5.97 -9.04 7.82
N GLN A 53 -5.77 -10.35 7.68
CA GLN A 53 -4.49 -11.01 7.85
C GLN A 53 -3.92 -11.33 6.47
N THR A 54 -3.32 -10.36 5.84
CA THR A 54 -2.44 -10.60 4.69
C THR A 54 -1.18 -11.28 5.23
N THR A 55 -1.24 -12.59 5.43
CA THR A 55 -0.10 -13.37 5.89
C THR A 55 0.77 -13.83 4.72
N ASN A 56 0.24 -13.80 3.50
CA ASN A 56 0.93 -14.22 2.30
C ASN A 56 0.62 -13.26 1.14
N TYR A 57 1.66 -12.72 0.53
CA TYR A 57 1.56 -12.04 -0.77
C TYR A 57 1.99 -13.02 -1.87
N GLY A 58 1.13 -13.20 -2.86
CA GLY A 58 1.54 -13.79 -4.13
C GLY A 58 2.28 -12.71 -4.94
N VAL A 59 3.45 -13.04 -5.50
CA VAL A 59 4.20 -12.14 -6.35
C VAL A 59 4.14 -12.65 -7.78
N THR A 60 3.71 -11.79 -8.71
CA THR A 60 3.70 -12.07 -10.15
C THR A 60 4.43 -10.95 -10.88
N ASN A 61 5.15 -11.32 -11.94
CA ASN A 61 5.76 -10.33 -12.82
C ASN A 61 4.69 -9.73 -13.74
N ILE A 62 4.66 -8.41 -13.80
CA ILE A 62 3.83 -7.65 -14.73
C ILE A 62 4.74 -6.82 -15.66
N PRO A 63 4.33 -6.55 -16.92
CA PRO A 63 5.07 -5.64 -17.77
C PRO A 63 5.10 -4.24 -17.14
N TYR A 64 6.29 -3.62 -17.16
CA TYR A 64 6.40 -2.23 -16.72
C TYR A 64 5.60 -1.31 -17.66
N VAL A 65 4.70 -0.52 -17.08
CA VAL A 65 3.95 0.53 -17.78
C VAL A 65 4.19 1.84 -17.05
N ALA A 66 4.86 2.77 -17.71
CA ALA A 66 5.12 4.09 -17.13
C ALA A 66 3.80 4.78 -16.74
N GLN A 67 3.70 5.19 -15.49
CA GLN A 67 2.55 5.94 -14.98
C GLN A 67 2.83 7.44 -15.09
N THR A 68 1.94 8.16 -15.79
CA THR A 68 1.98 9.63 -15.74
C THR A 68 1.53 10.10 -14.36
N ASN A 69 2.38 10.84 -13.68
CA ASN A 69 2.07 11.39 -12.37
C ASN A 69 2.26 12.91 -12.39
N THR A 70 1.16 13.63 -12.49
CA THR A 70 1.11 15.11 -12.46
C THR A 70 0.65 15.65 -11.10
N GLY A 71 0.52 14.77 -10.11
CA GLY A 71 0.04 15.09 -8.77
C GLY A 71 1.02 15.94 -7.95
N THR A 72 0.82 15.95 -6.65
CA THR A 72 1.59 16.75 -5.70
C THR A 72 3.06 16.36 -5.71
N GLN A 73 3.94 17.33 -5.90
CA GLN A 73 5.38 17.12 -5.74
C GLN A 73 5.76 17.17 -4.26
N VAL A 74 6.62 16.25 -3.86
CA VAL A 74 7.21 16.18 -2.52
C VAL A 74 8.69 16.50 -2.64
N PHE A 75 9.13 17.54 -1.96
CA PHE A 75 10.54 17.94 -1.95
C PHE A 75 11.26 17.22 -0.83
N LEU A 76 12.17 16.35 -1.21
CA LEU A 76 13.07 15.64 -0.30
C LEU A 76 14.51 15.91 -0.69
N GLY A 77 15.36 15.98 0.32
CA GLY A 77 16.81 15.97 0.13
C GLY A 77 17.35 14.55 0.02
N ASP A 78 18.64 14.45 0.19
CA ASP A 78 19.33 13.19 0.40
C ASP A 78 18.91 12.57 1.73
N ASP A 79 18.81 11.24 1.77
CA ASP A 79 18.47 10.48 2.99
C ASP A 79 17.35 11.11 3.81
N ALA A 80 16.22 11.42 3.17
CA ALA A 80 15.10 12.11 3.79
C ALA A 80 13.80 11.32 3.75
N VAL A 81 12.94 11.59 4.73
CA VAL A 81 11.57 11.06 4.81
C VAL A 81 10.59 12.23 4.84
N SER A 82 9.50 12.11 4.09
CA SER A 82 8.47 13.13 4.04
C SER A 82 7.72 13.30 5.37
N GLN A 83 7.01 14.41 5.51
CA GLN A 83 5.89 14.48 6.45
C GLN A 83 4.79 13.50 6.00
N PRO A 84 3.84 13.14 6.90
CA PRO A 84 2.74 12.26 6.55
C PRO A 84 1.91 12.86 5.40
N GLN A 85 1.60 12.03 4.42
CA GLN A 85 0.75 12.34 3.28
C GLN A 85 -0.56 11.55 3.40
N ASN A 86 -1.64 12.06 2.84
CA ASN A 86 -2.94 11.38 2.86
C ASN A 86 -3.04 10.39 1.69
N ILE A 87 -3.40 9.14 1.99
CA ILE A 87 -3.65 8.09 0.98
C ILE A 87 -4.90 8.44 0.14
N GLY A 88 -5.89 9.11 0.74
CA GLY A 88 -7.16 9.43 0.08
C GLY A 88 -8.22 8.34 0.23
N PHE A 89 -7.86 7.17 0.72
CA PHE A 89 -8.74 6.04 1.04
C PHE A 89 -8.13 5.22 2.19
N THR A 90 -8.88 4.24 2.69
CA THR A 90 -8.35 3.30 3.67
C THR A 90 -7.63 2.16 2.94
N PHE A 91 -6.36 1.96 3.26
CA PHE A 91 -5.55 0.86 2.73
C PHE A 91 -5.23 -0.15 3.84
N CYS A 92 -5.37 -1.43 3.54
CA CYS A 92 -5.05 -2.51 4.48
C CYS A 92 -3.69 -3.11 4.12
N PHE A 93 -2.78 -3.15 5.10
CA PHE A 93 -1.44 -3.70 4.95
C PHE A 93 -1.09 -4.54 6.18
N PHE A 94 -0.81 -5.82 5.99
CA PHE A 94 -0.55 -6.80 7.06
C PHE A 94 -1.53 -6.70 8.24
N GLY A 95 -2.84 -6.69 7.92
CA GLY A 95 -3.91 -6.70 8.92
C GLY A 95 -4.19 -5.36 9.61
N ASN A 96 -3.44 -4.32 9.30
CA ASN A 96 -3.64 -2.97 9.82
C ASN A 96 -4.18 -2.04 8.73
N THR A 97 -4.96 -1.05 9.12
CA THR A 97 -5.54 -0.06 8.20
C THR A 97 -4.85 1.28 8.33
N TYR A 98 -4.58 1.90 7.18
CA TYR A 98 -3.86 3.16 7.09
C TYR A 98 -4.60 4.15 6.19
N THR A 99 -4.57 5.42 6.57
CA THR A 99 -5.09 6.56 5.79
C THR A 99 -3.99 7.55 5.44
N GLN A 100 -2.79 7.35 6.00
CA GLN A 100 -1.62 8.17 5.79
C GLN A 100 -0.41 7.30 5.44
N PHE A 101 0.54 7.90 4.72
CA PHE A 101 1.80 7.27 4.37
C PHE A 101 2.95 8.28 4.38
N TYR A 102 4.15 7.78 4.37
CA TYR A 102 5.40 8.53 4.31
C TYR A 102 6.19 8.10 3.08
N ILE A 103 6.98 9.01 2.52
CA ILE A 103 7.82 8.74 1.36
C ILE A 103 9.28 8.87 1.78
N GLY A 104 10.07 7.82 1.57
CA GLY A 104 11.52 7.88 1.70
C GLY A 104 12.18 8.28 0.39
N SER A 105 13.17 9.19 0.43
CA SER A 105 13.95 9.59 -0.76
C SER A 105 14.49 8.37 -1.52
N ASN A 106 14.87 7.35 -0.78
CA ASN A 106 15.55 6.13 -1.23
C ASN A 106 14.62 5.03 -1.77
N GLY A 107 13.43 5.40 -2.29
CA GLY A 107 12.60 4.49 -3.09
C GLY A 107 11.65 3.59 -2.29
N TRP A 108 11.06 4.07 -1.22
CA TRP A 108 10.07 3.34 -0.44
C TRP A 108 8.93 4.25 0.04
N ILE A 109 7.78 3.64 0.34
CA ILE A 109 6.70 4.27 1.10
C ILE A 109 6.46 3.48 2.39
N GLY A 110 6.17 4.16 3.49
CA GLY A 110 5.93 3.53 4.79
C GLY A 110 4.65 4.01 5.44
N PHE A 111 4.13 3.20 6.35
CA PHE A 111 2.85 3.48 7.03
C PHE A 111 3.03 3.88 8.49
N SER A 112 4.27 4.06 8.95
CA SER A 112 4.59 4.51 10.30
C SER A 112 5.58 5.64 10.26
N GLY A 113 5.41 6.64 11.12
CA GLY A 113 6.37 7.73 11.30
C GLY A 113 7.67 7.27 11.97
N GLY A 114 8.71 8.12 11.90
CA GLY A 114 9.99 7.86 12.55
C GLY A 114 10.84 6.76 11.90
N GLN A 115 10.55 6.42 10.64
CA GLN A 115 11.37 5.48 9.89
C GLN A 115 12.74 6.07 9.56
N PRO A 116 13.80 5.23 9.57
CA PRO A 116 15.13 5.70 9.18
C PRO A 116 15.16 6.03 7.67
N ALA A 117 15.88 7.09 7.34
CA ALA A 117 16.09 7.54 5.95
C ALA A 117 17.34 6.92 5.33
N THR A 118 17.64 5.68 5.64
CA THR A 118 18.90 5.05 5.22
C THR A 118 18.95 4.76 3.72
N PHE A 119 20.15 4.83 3.19
CA PHE A 119 20.48 4.54 1.79
C PHE A 119 20.97 3.09 1.57
N ALA A 120 21.44 2.43 2.60
CA ALA A 120 22.07 1.12 2.45
C ALA A 120 21.04 0.03 2.17
N SER A 121 21.06 -0.50 0.95
CA SER A 121 20.34 -1.75 0.66
C SER A 121 21.02 -2.91 1.37
N VAL A 122 20.27 -3.62 2.19
CA VAL A 122 20.72 -4.83 2.90
C VAL A 122 19.76 -5.97 2.62
N ALA A 123 20.20 -7.19 2.85
CA ALA A 123 19.34 -8.35 2.68
C ALA A 123 18.09 -8.25 3.57
N ILE A 124 16.94 -8.57 3.02
CA ILE A 124 15.65 -8.63 3.70
C ILE A 124 15.24 -10.11 3.85
N PRO A 125 14.71 -10.52 5.01
CA PRO A 125 14.32 -9.70 6.16
C PRO A 125 15.51 -9.25 7.02
N ASN A 126 15.42 -8.01 7.56
CA ASN A 126 16.42 -7.46 8.43
C ASN A 126 15.78 -6.73 9.62
N GLY A 127 16.15 -7.14 10.84
CA GLY A 127 15.63 -6.56 12.09
C GLY A 127 16.37 -5.30 12.56
N GLY A 128 17.41 -4.85 11.85
CA GLY A 128 18.22 -3.69 12.25
C GLY A 128 17.43 -2.39 12.39
N PHE A 129 17.90 -1.49 13.23
CA PHE A 129 17.26 -0.19 13.47
C PHE A 129 17.39 0.77 12.28
N SER A 130 18.36 0.55 11.41
CA SER A 130 18.60 1.37 10.22
C SER A 130 17.77 0.97 9.00
N VAL A 131 16.93 -0.05 9.10
CA VAL A 131 16.09 -0.51 7.99
C VAL A 131 14.67 -0.01 8.16
N PRO A 132 14.06 0.65 7.16
CA PRO A 132 12.65 1.03 7.19
C PRO A 132 11.76 -0.20 7.39
N LYS A 133 10.74 -0.07 8.23
CA LYS A 133 9.80 -1.15 8.56
C LYS A 133 8.38 -0.71 8.27
N ASN A 134 7.47 -1.68 8.17
CA ASN A 134 6.08 -1.40 7.84
C ASN A 134 5.96 -0.56 6.57
N CYS A 135 6.66 -0.98 5.52
CA CYS A 135 6.84 -0.23 4.29
C CYS A 135 6.78 -1.12 3.06
N ILE A 136 6.51 -0.51 1.93
CA ILE A 136 6.63 -1.08 0.59
C ILE A 136 7.89 -0.50 -0.02
N MET A 137 8.82 -1.35 -0.42
CA MET A 137 10.07 -0.96 -1.05
C MET A 137 9.97 -1.17 -2.56
N GLY A 138 10.21 -0.11 -3.32
CA GLY A 138 10.53 -0.17 -4.72
C GLY A 138 12.03 -0.49 -4.91
N PRO A 139 12.67 0.04 -5.95
CA PRO A 139 14.12 -0.01 -6.08
C PRO A 139 14.80 0.76 -4.94
N TRP A 140 14.92 0.12 -3.78
CA TRP A 140 15.56 0.71 -2.61
C TRP A 140 17.05 0.85 -2.82
N GLN A 141 17.46 2.06 -3.19
CA GLN A 141 18.81 2.47 -3.53
C GLN A 141 19.07 3.86 -2.97
N ASP A 142 20.32 4.28 -3.04
CA ASP A 142 20.78 5.61 -2.63
C ASP A 142 20.40 6.65 -3.71
N TRP A 143 19.16 7.12 -3.65
CA TRP A 143 18.60 8.13 -4.56
C TRP A 143 18.69 9.52 -3.96
N HIS A 144 19.17 10.49 -4.76
CA HIS A 144 19.36 11.86 -4.32
C HIS A 144 18.41 12.86 -5.03
N PRO A 145 17.14 12.94 -4.63
CA PRO A 145 16.17 13.84 -5.27
C PRO A 145 16.48 15.33 -5.07
N GLY A 146 17.34 15.69 -4.11
CA GLY A 146 17.75 17.06 -3.86
C GLY A 146 18.59 17.70 -4.97
N ILE A 147 19.19 16.91 -5.86
CA ILE A 147 20.01 17.40 -6.96
C ILE A 147 19.36 17.24 -8.33
N GLY A 148 18.22 16.56 -8.43
CA GLY A 148 17.50 16.39 -9.70
C GLY A 148 16.34 15.40 -9.59
N GLY A 149 15.56 15.33 -10.66
CA GLY A 149 14.36 14.52 -10.69
C GLY A 149 13.23 15.08 -9.84
N GLN A 150 12.21 14.27 -9.66
CA GLN A 150 11.02 14.65 -8.88
C GLN A 150 10.45 13.44 -8.17
N ILE A 151 9.93 13.65 -6.96
CA ILE A 151 9.06 12.69 -6.30
C ILE A 151 7.65 13.28 -6.31
N ARG A 152 6.68 12.52 -6.79
CA ARG A 152 5.28 12.95 -6.87
C ARG A 152 4.34 11.87 -6.39
N TYR A 153 3.19 12.27 -5.85
CA TYR A 153 2.11 11.33 -5.60
C TYR A 153 0.77 11.90 -6.08
N GLN A 154 -0.12 10.99 -6.47
CA GLN A 154 -1.50 11.33 -6.84
C GLN A 154 -2.45 10.20 -6.49
N VAL A 155 -3.67 10.58 -6.14
CA VAL A 155 -4.81 9.66 -6.07
C VAL A 155 -5.64 9.82 -7.32
N SER A 156 -5.97 8.71 -7.97
CA SER A 156 -6.78 8.70 -9.19
C SER A 156 -7.87 7.62 -9.12
N GLY A 157 -8.85 7.71 -10.02
CA GLY A 157 -10.02 6.83 -10.02
C GLY A 157 -11.15 7.37 -9.14
N VAL A 158 -12.22 6.59 -9.05
CA VAL A 158 -13.43 6.89 -8.29
C VAL A 158 -13.65 5.78 -7.26
N ALA A 159 -14.04 6.15 -6.05
CA ALA A 159 -14.35 5.16 -5.02
C ALA A 159 -15.41 4.14 -5.52
N PRO A 160 -15.24 2.85 -5.23
CA PRO A 160 -14.23 2.21 -4.40
C PRO A 160 -13.01 1.68 -5.18
N CYS A 161 -12.73 2.19 -6.37
CA CYS A 161 -11.66 1.75 -7.27
C CYS A 161 -10.56 2.81 -7.44
N ARG A 162 -10.23 3.53 -6.37
CA ARG A 162 -9.15 4.51 -6.39
C ARG A 162 -7.79 3.82 -6.29
N LYS A 163 -6.77 4.50 -6.80
CA LYS A 163 -5.37 4.11 -6.59
C LYS A 163 -4.53 5.31 -6.18
N LEU A 164 -3.57 5.08 -5.30
CA LEU A 164 -2.49 6.00 -5.00
C LEU A 164 -1.26 5.57 -5.80
N THR A 165 -0.71 6.49 -6.57
CA THR A 165 0.55 6.31 -7.29
C THR A 165 1.59 7.23 -6.68
N VAL A 166 2.72 6.69 -6.24
CA VAL A 166 3.90 7.44 -5.80
C VAL A 166 5.01 7.17 -6.81
N SER A 167 5.60 8.21 -7.37
CA SER A 167 6.57 8.11 -8.47
C SER A 167 7.86 8.86 -8.15
N TRP A 168 8.98 8.21 -8.38
CA TRP A 168 10.30 8.81 -8.50
C TRP A 168 10.57 8.95 -9.99
N ILE A 169 10.81 10.17 -10.47
CA ILE A 169 10.89 10.50 -11.90
C ILE A 169 12.25 11.12 -12.18
N GLY A 170 13.11 10.42 -12.91
CA GLY A 170 14.43 10.89 -13.28
C GLY A 170 15.31 11.27 -12.07
N VAL A 171 15.13 10.57 -10.94
CA VAL A 171 15.89 10.86 -9.73
C VAL A 171 17.32 10.32 -9.87
N PRO A 172 18.35 11.16 -9.69
CA PRO A 172 19.73 10.73 -9.76
C PRO A 172 20.11 9.78 -8.61
N MET A 173 20.99 8.85 -8.90
CA MET A 173 21.65 8.04 -7.89
C MET A 173 22.76 8.85 -7.19
N TYR A 174 22.89 8.69 -5.87
CA TYR A 174 23.98 9.33 -5.12
C TYR A 174 25.34 8.91 -5.65
N LEU A 175 26.27 9.84 -5.78
CA LEU A 175 27.62 9.67 -6.35
C LEU A 175 27.69 9.16 -7.82
N CYS A 176 26.55 8.78 -8.42
CA CYS A 176 26.45 8.34 -9.81
C CYS A 176 25.35 9.14 -10.53
N THR A 177 25.47 10.45 -10.55
CA THR A 177 24.41 11.38 -10.96
C THR A 177 24.00 11.30 -12.43
N ASN A 178 24.80 10.64 -13.27
CA ASN A 178 24.47 10.29 -14.64
C ASN A 178 23.51 9.09 -14.75
N LEU A 179 23.34 8.32 -13.66
CA LEU A 179 22.35 7.26 -13.56
C LEU A 179 21.10 7.83 -12.88
N GLN A 180 19.96 7.74 -13.57
CA GLN A 180 18.69 8.23 -13.08
C GLN A 180 17.65 7.11 -13.07
N GLY A 181 16.90 7.04 -11.99
CA GLY A 181 15.79 6.09 -11.83
C GLY A 181 14.43 6.74 -12.12
N THR A 182 13.59 6.01 -12.85
CA THR A 182 12.15 6.32 -12.94
C THR A 182 11.38 5.06 -12.61
N PHE A 183 10.63 5.10 -11.53
CA PHE A 183 9.85 3.99 -11.03
C PHE A 183 8.69 4.50 -10.17
N HIS A 184 7.77 3.62 -9.83
CA HIS A 184 6.61 3.99 -9.04
C HIS A 184 6.16 2.84 -8.13
N ILE A 185 5.45 3.19 -7.08
CA ILE A 185 4.71 2.27 -6.22
C ILE A 185 3.24 2.65 -6.33
N VAL A 186 2.40 1.68 -6.64
CA VAL A 186 0.94 1.87 -6.73
C VAL A 186 0.25 0.99 -5.70
N ILE A 187 -0.67 1.57 -4.95
CA ILE A 187 -1.55 0.81 -4.05
C ILE A 187 -3.00 1.06 -4.43
N TYR A 188 -3.81 0.01 -4.38
CA TYR A 188 -5.19 0.00 -4.85
C TYR A 188 -6.17 -0.05 -3.69
N GLU A 189 -7.20 0.82 -3.75
CA GLU A 189 -8.36 0.75 -2.86
C GLU A 189 -9.10 -0.58 -3.04
N SER A 190 -9.71 -1.09 -1.98
CA SER A 190 -10.53 -2.31 -1.93
C SER A 190 -9.76 -3.62 -2.15
N THR A 191 -8.89 -3.72 -3.12
CA THR A 191 -8.15 -4.96 -3.42
C THR A 191 -6.88 -5.10 -2.60
N ASN A 192 -6.34 -3.97 -2.07
CA ASN A 192 -5.04 -3.89 -1.40
C ASN A 192 -3.88 -4.45 -2.24
N VAL A 193 -4.04 -4.51 -3.55
CA VAL A 193 -2.98 -4.85 -4.49
C VAL A 193 -1.89 -3.79 -4.45
N ILE A 194 -0.66 -4.22 -4.60
CA ILE A 194 0.54 -3.39 -4.68
C ILE A 194 1.22 -3.69 -6.01
N GLU A 195 1.51 -2.64 -6.77
CA GLU A 195 2.36 -2.71 -7.97
C GLU A 195 3.65 -1.92 -7.74
N ASN A 196 4.73 -2.42 -8.27
CA ASN A 196 6.06 -1.85 -8.06
C ASN A 196 6.95 -2.09 -9.28
#